data_4be441c5974ffb3b87648f1e5a304e53
#
_entry.id   4be441c5974ffb3b87648f1e5a304e53
#
_cell.length_a   1.000
_cell.length_b   1.000
_cell.length_c   1.000
_cell.angle_alpha   90.00
_cell.angle_beta   90.00
_cell.angle_gamma   90.00
#
_symmetry.space_group_name_H-M   'P 1'
#
loop_
_entity.id
_entity.type
_entity.pdbx_description
1 polymer ?
#
loop_
_entity_poly.entity_id
_entity_poly.type
_entity_poly.pdbx_seq_one_letter_code
_entity_poly.pdbx_strand_id
1 'polypeptide(L)'
;MSSMAEPRLITVAIHTYDHAVALKSLLEGEGVKAVLQNVNLSAPVVSSGVRVRILESDLPKALRIIENRDIFLPMPGDGEKRQDGHFILVPVDFTEHSIKAVDIAFGIGARHHSRIVLLNAFLDPDIAIPSQLSDTLSYEDVADAELRRELDTEARHTMELFAKRLRERIKSSELPAVKFTTEVLEGLPEEVITEYAKENVPSLIVMGTRESDKKGRELVGSVTAEVLDSCRIPIITIPESASFHNLSDLHHAVLFCNLDQDDILTMDALYGLFADRNLSVTLISIPDRKGGRLRRKAQSVEPLLEYCREHYPRFKYYGATMSPGNVVDDFEALGRDRHIDFIVVSNKKKNMFARLFNPSLAHRLLFHADIPMMAVPV
;
A
#
# COMPACT_ATOMS: atom_id res chain seq x y z
N MET A 1 47.05 29.85 -11.10
CA MET A 1 46.82 28.65 -10.23
C MET A 1 45.31 28.54 -10.05
N SER A 2 44.70 27.64 -10.79
CA SER A 2 43.25 27.41 -10.76
C SER A 2 42.92 26.63 -9.50
N SER A 3 42.11 27.20 -8.61
CA SER A 3 41.56 26.51 -7.45
C SER A 3 40.67 25.35 -7.93
N MET A 4 41.14 24.15 -7.79
CA MET A 4 40.30 22.95 -7.97
C MET A 4 39.27 23.00 -6.83
N ALA A 5 38.02 23.28 -7.19
CA ALA A 5 36.90 23.16 -6.25
C ALA A 5 36.82 21.71 -5.78
N GLU A 6 36.78 21.49 -4.46
CA GLU A 6 36.61 20.17 -3.89
C GLU A 6 35.32 19.54 -4.45
N PRO A 7 35.34 18.25 -4.79
CA PRO A 7 34.17 17.56 -5.37
C PRO A 7 33.02 17.57 -4.36
N ARG A 8 31.96 18.29 -4.68
CA ARG A 8 30.79 18.45 -3.82
C ARG A 8 29.90 17.24 -3.90
N LEU A 9 29.63 16.61 -2.74
CA LEU A 9 28.65 15.54 -2.61
C LEU A 9 27.26 16.12 -2.34
N ILE A 10 26.28 15.74 -3.13
CA ILE A 10 24.87 16.10 -2.95
C ILE A 10 24.03 14.87 -2.59
N THR A 11 22.95 15.07 -1.86
CA THR A 11 22.01 14.01 -1.50
C THR A 11 20.97 13.87 -2.61
N VAL A 12 20.81 12.67 -3.17
CA VAL A 12 19.80 12.40 -4.21
C VAL A 12 18.61 11.66 -3.68
N ALA A 13 18.74 10.99 -2.53
CA ALA A 13 17.64 10.30 -1.87
C ALA A 13 17.92 10.11 -0.37
N ILE A 14 16.86 9.94 0.40
CA ILE A 14 16.90 9.53 1.81
C ILE A 14 15.95 8.34 1.92
N HIS A 15 16.47 7.18 2.30
CA HIS A 15 15.72 5.93 2.35
C HIS A 15 16.02 5.14 3.61
N THR A 16 15.26 4.07 3.87
CA THR A 16 15.69 3.01 4.79
C THR A 16 17.02 2.44 4.33
N TYR A 17 17.73 1.78 5.24
CA TYR A 17 19.06 1.21 4.92
C TYR A 17 19.01 0.29 3.70
N ASP A 18 18.03 -0.61 3.64
CA ASP A 18 17.89 -1.58 2.54
C ASP A 18 17.63 -0.91 1.20
N HIS A 19 16.73 0.08 1.15
CA HIS A 19 16.46 0.85 -0.06
C HIS A 19 17.64 1.74 -0.46
N ALA A 20 18.36 2.30 0.51
CA ALA A 20 19.55 3.09 0.24
C ALA A 20 20.69 2.23 -0.32
N VAL A 21 20.84 0.99 0.16
CA VAL A 21 21.80 0.00 -0.38
C VAL A 21 21.40 -0.41 -1.79
N ALA A 22 20.12 -0.70 -2.04
CA ALA A 22 19.61 -1.04 -3.37
C ALA A 22 19.82 0.10 -4.37
N LEU A 23 19.47 1.35 -4.00
CA LEU A 23 19.69 2.51 -4.84
C LEU A 23 21.18 2.76 -5.12
N LYS A 24 22.04 2.60 -4.10
CA LYS A 24 23.49 2.68 -4.28
C LYS A 24 23.98 1.65 -5.28
N SER A 25 23.60 0.39 -5.14
CA SER A 25 24.00 -0.70 -6.04
C SER A 25 23.55 -0.43 -7.47
N LEU A 26 22.35 0.11 -7.65
CA LEU A 26 21.82 0.52 -8.95
C LEU A 26 22.66 1.63 -9.59
N LEU A 27 22.94 2.70 -8.84
CA LEU A 27 23.73 3.83 -9.31
C LEU A 27 25.16 3.41 -9.67
N GLU A 28 25.78 2.57 -8.84
CA GLU A 28 27.13 2.05 -9.07
C GLU A 28 27.19 1.09 -10.27
N GLY A 29 26.16 0.26 -10.46
CA GLY A 29 26.03 -0.60 -11.64
C GLY A 29 25.97 0.18 -12.95
N GLU A 30 25.44 1.39 -12.93
CA GLU A 30 25.40 2.31 -14.08
C GLU A 30 26.61 3.29 -14.09
N GLY A 31 27.60 3.09 -13.21
CA GLY A 31 28.83 3.86 -13.16
C GLY A 31 28.70 5.25 -12.49
N VAL A 32 27.73 5.42 -11.62
CA VAL A 32 27.59 6.60 -10.73
C VAL A 32 28.03 6.19 -9.34
N LYS A 33 29.12 6.76 -8.83
CA LYS A 33 29.59 6.47 -7.46
C LYS A 33 28.65 7.05 -6.43
N ALA A 34 28.13 6.22 -5.54
CA ALA A 34 27.21 6.62 -4.48
C ALA A 34 27.77 6.26 -3.08
N VAL A 35 27.59 7.19 -2.13
CA VAL A 35 28.02 7.03 -0.74
C VAL A 35 26.79 7.04 0.15
N LEU A 36 26.70 6.07 1.05
CA LEU A 36 25.67 6.04 2.10
C LEU A 36 26.14 6.82 3.32
N GLN A 37 25.32 7.72 3.81
CA GLN A 37 25.56 8.48 5.01
C GLN A 37 24.37 8.37 5.96
N ASN A 38 24.59 7.80 7.14
CA ASN A 38 23.57 7.79 8.20
C ASN A 38 23.32 9.22 8.68
N VAL A 39 22.05 9.56 8.83
CA VAL A 39 21.66 10.86 9.37
C VAL A 39 21.55 10.72 10.89
N ASN A 40 22.59 11.08 11.62
CA ASN A 40 22.49 11.31 13.05
C ASN A 40 21.84 12.67 13.27
N LEU A 41 20.64 12.69 13.79
CA LEU A 41 19.86 13.91 13.94
C LEU A 41 19.94 14.46 15.35
N SER A 42 20.58 15.61 15.42
CA SER A 42 20.48 16.52 16.58
C SER A 42 19.28 17.48 16.45
N ALA A 43 18.49 17.39 15.39
CA ALA A 43 17.32 18.24 15.15
C ALA A 43 16.03 17.42 15.02
N PRO A 44 14.89 17.87 15.57
CA PRO A 44 13.70 17.05 15.83
C PRO A 44 12.77 16.87 14.63
N VAL A 45 13.25 16.96 13.39
CA VAL A 45 12.39 16.84 12.20
C VAL A 45 13.04 15.92 11.20
N VAL A 46 12.33 14.85 10.83
CA VAL A 46 12.72 13.84 9.85
C VAL A 46 13.97 13.06 10.24
N SER A 47 13.80 12.09 11.10
CA SER A 47 14.90 11.32 11.71
C SER A 47 15.30 10.08 10.92
N SER A 48 16.57 9.74 11.06
CA SER A 48 17.16 8.42 10.83
C SER A 48 16.90 7.74 9.47
N GLY A 49 17.08 8.47 8.38
CA GLY A 49 17.25 7.89 7.06
C GLY A 49 18.73 7.73 6.69
N VAL A 50 19.00 6.83 5.77
CA VAL A 50 20.29 6.76 5.10
C VAL A 50 20.24 7.66 3.86
N ARG A 51 21.12 8.66 3.84
CA ARG A 51 21.28 9.51 2.66
C ARG A 51 22.11 8.79 1.62
N VAL A 52 21.59 8.72 0.41
CA VAL A 52 22.36 8.33 -0.78
C VAL A 52 22.94 9.59 -1.39
N ARG A 53 24.27 9.73 -1.38
CA ARG A 53 24.99 10.91 -1.86
C ARG A 53 25.83 10.55 -3.07
N ILE A 54 25.82 11.43 -4.06
CA ILE A 54 26.63 11.32 -5.28
C ILE A 54 27.43 12.61 -5.50
N LEU A 55 28.37 12.58 -6.43
CA LEU A 55 29.00 13.79 -6.90
C LEU A 55 27.99 14.68 -7.64
N GLU A 56 28.02 15.98 -7.43
CA GLU A 56 27.16 16.96 -8.11
C GLU A 56 27.27 16.86 -9.64
N SER A 57 28.45 16.52 -10.16
CA SER A 57 28.68 16.27 -11.59
C SER A 57 27.87 15.12 -12.17
N ASP A 58 27.53 14.15 -11.33
CA ASP A 58 26.84 12.91 -11.76
C ASP A 58 25.31 13.04 -11.64
N LEU A 59 24.80 14.18 -11.11
CA LEU A 59 23.38 14.43 -10.89
C LEU A 59 22.51 14.17 -12.14
N PRO A 60 22.86 14.70 -13.35
CA PRO A 60 22.01 14.47 -14.52
C PRO A 60 21.93 13.00 -14.93
N LYS A 61 22.99 12.23 -14.68
CA LYS A 61 23.04 10.80 -14.97
C LYS A 61 22.23 10.01 -13.91
N ALA A 62 22.40 10.36 -12.64
CA ALA A 62 21.67 9.74 -11.54
C ALA A 62 20.16 9.95 -11.67
N LEU A 63 19.72 11.16 -12.00
CA LEU A 63 18.30 11.47 -12.21
C LEU A 63 17.69 10.61 -13.32
N ARG A 64 18.38 10.45 -14.46
CA ARG A 64 17.91 9.58 -15.54
C ARG A 64 17.80 8.11 -15.12
N ILE A 65 18.71 7.62 -14.28
CA ILE A 65 18.68 6.25 -13.77
C ILE A 65 17.48 6.11 -12.81
N ILE A 66 17.26 7.09 -11.96
CA ILE A 66 16.16 7.11 -10.99
C ILE A 66 14.80 7.25 -11.70
N GLU A 67 14.69 8.14 -12.68
CA GLU A 67 13.44 8.38 -13.44
C GLU A 67 13.05 7.21 -14.36
N ASN A 68 14.02 6.46 -14.87
CA ASN A 68 13.77 5.35 -15.81
C ASN A 68 13.48 4.01 -15.13
N ARG A 69 13.48 3.95 -13.81
CA ARG A 69 13.16 2.71 -13.07
C ARG A 69 12.16 3.01 -11.97
N ASP A 70 11.15 2.15 -11.85
CA ASP A 70 10.18 2.14 -10.75
C ASP A 70 10.86 1.69 -9.43
N ILE A 71 11.75 2.55 -8.91
CA ILE A 71 12.57 2.27 -7.71
C ILE A 71 11.71 2.23 -6.45
N PHE A 72 10.50 2.76 -6.54
CA PHE A 72 9.58 2.91 -5.42
C PHE A 72 8.61 1.73 -5.25
N LEU A 73 8.63 0.76 -6.17
CA LEU A 73 7.99 -0.52 -5.95
C LEU A 73 8.95 -1.44 -5.18
N PRO A 74 8.47 -2.31 -4.28
CA PRO A 74 9.33 -3.19 -3.49
C PRO A 74 10.31 -3.94 -4.40
N MET A 75 11.61 -3.72 -4.19
CA MET A 75 12.64 -4.47 -4.92
C MET A 75 12.61 -5.92 -4.46
N PRO A 76 12.56 -6.90 -5.37
CA PRO A 76 12.76 -8.30 -5.01
C PRO A 76 14.15 -8.44 -4.37
N GLY A 77 14.24 -9.12 -3.23
CA GLY A 77 15.53 -9.50 -2.65
C GLY A 77 16.37 -10.29 -3.67
N ASP A 78 17.68 -10.08 -3.64
CA ASP A 78 18.67 -10.74 -4.47
C ASP A 78 18.49 -12.28 -4.47
N GLY A 79 17.89 -12.80 -5.50
CA GLY A 79 17.72 -14.23 -5.70
C GLY A 79 16.85 -14.52 -6.90
N GLU A 80 17.50 -14.80 -8.01
CA GLU A 80 16.95 -15.33 -9.25
C GLU A 80 16.13 -14.38 -10.14
N LYS A 81 16.55 -14.29 -11.37
CA LYS A 81 15.90 -13.64 -12.52
C LYS A 81 14.42 -14.04 -12.62
N ARG A 82 13.51 -13.25 -12.06
CA ARG A 82 12.10 -13.37 -12.37
C ARG A 82 11.85 -12.67 -13.71
N GLN A 83 11.63 -13.45 -14.75
CA GLN A 83 11.31 -12.98 -16.12
C GLN A 83 9.90 -12.41 -16.26
N ASP A 84 9.09 -12.38 -15.21
CA ASP A 84 7.72 -11.86 -15.24
C ASP A 84 7.65 -10.55 -14.46
N GLY A 85 7.38 -9.46 -15.22
CA GLY A 85 7.29 -8.09 -14.71
C GLY A 85 6.34 -7.90 -13.53
N HIS A 86 6.39 -6.70 -12.94
CA HIS A 86 5.55 -6.26 -11.82
C HIS A 86 4.08 -6.64 -11.98
N PHE A 87 3.44 -7.13 -10.93
CA PHE A 87 2.03 -7.49 -10.95
C PHE A 87 1.28 -6.96 -9.74
N ILE A 88 -0.01 -6.78 -9.93
CA ILE A 88 -0.96 -6.40 -8.88
C ILE A 88 -1.71 -7.66 -8.48
N LEU A 89 -1.72 -7.96 -7.19
CA LEU A 89 -2.50 -9.05 -6.62
C LEU A 89 -3.89 -8.54 -6.23
N VAL A 90 -4.93 -9.24 -6.67
CA VAL A 90 -6.32 -8.91 -6.35
C VAL A 90 -7.01 -10.13 -5.79
N PRO A 91 -7.16 -10.23 -4.46
CA PRO A 91 -8.01 -11.24 -3.85
C PRO A 91 -9.47 -11.03 -4.26
N VAL A 92 -10.15 -12.10 -4.67
CA VAL A 92 -11.54 -12.07 -5.11
C VAL A 92 -12.37 -13.14 -4.41
N ASP A 93 -13.53 -12.73 -3.88
CA ASP A 93 -14.58 -13.59 -3.32
C ASP A 93 -15.88 -13.50 -4.12
N PHE A 94 -15.81 -12.90 -5.32
CA PHE A 94 -16.90 -12.69 -6.27
C PHE A 94 -18.04 -11.78 -5.77
N THR A 95 -17.85 -11.08 -4.66
CA THR A 95 -18.78 -10.08 -4.13
C THR A 95 -18.61 -8.73 -4.86
N GLU A 96 -19.58 -7.83 -4.70
CA GLU A 96 -19.56 -6.52 -5.37
C GLU A 96 -18.32 -5.69 -5.01
N HIS A 97 -17.88 -5.74 -3.74
CA HIS A 97 -16.68 -5.02 -3.32
C HIS A 97 -15.39 -5.61 -3.93
N SER A 98 -15.28 -6.93 -4.08
CA SER A 98 -14.12 -7.52 -4.76
C SER A 98 -14.14 -7.23 -6.26
N ILE A 99 -15.31 -7.18 -6.91
CA ILE A 99 -15.45 -6.78 -8.32
C ILE A 99 -15.00 -5.33 -8.50
N LYS A 100 -15.39 -4.42 -7.60
CA LYS A 100 -14.96 -3.02 -7.61
C LYS A 100 -13.45 -2.88 -7.45
N ALA A 101 -12.84 -3.68 -6.56
CA ALA A 101 -11.39 -3.75 -6.40
C ALA A 101 -10.69 -4.20 -7.69
N VAL A 102 -11.26 -5.18 -8.41
CA VAL A 102 -10.78 -5.62 -9.73
C VAL A 102 -10.79 -4.46 -10.73
N ASP A 103 -11.89 -3.71 -10.83
CA ASP A 103 -12.02 -2.59 -11.76
C ASP A 103 -10.95 -1.51 -11.50
N ILE A 104 -10.71 -1.18 -10.23
CA ILE A 104 -9.66 -0.25 -9.82
C ILE A 104 -8.27 -0.80 -10.16
N ALA A 105 -8.02 -2.09 -9.88
CA ALA A 105 -6.75 -2.73 -10.18
C ALA A 105 -6.45 -2.74 -11.69
N PHE A 106 -7.46 -2.95 -12.54
CA PHE A 106 -7.30 -2.84 -14.00
C PHE A 106 -6.92 -1.42 -14.42
N GLY A 107 -7.50 -0.39 -13.80
CA GLY A 107 -7.13 1.00 -14.03
C GLY A 107 -5.68 1.31 -13.64
N ILE A 108 -5.22 0.78 -12.49
CA ILE A 108 -3.82 0.89 -12.06
C ILE A 108 -2.90 0.12 -12.99
N GLY A 109 -3.24 -1.14 -13.29
CA GLY A 109 -2.45 -2.03 -14.14
C GLY A 109 -2.23 -1.48 -15.55
N ALA A 110 -3.26 -0.89 -16.16
CA ALA A 110 -3.16 -0.26 -17.47
C ALA A 110 -2.18 0.91 -17.48
N ARG A 111 -2.16 1.69 -16.42
CA ARG A 111 -1.30 2.86 -16.26
C ARG A 111 0.15 2.49 -16.01
N HIS A 112 0.39 1.54 -15.13
CA HIS A 112 1.73 1.12 -14.72
C HIS A 112 2.27 -0.07 -15.53
N HIS A 113 1.58 -0.46 -16.61
CA HIS A 113 1.94 -1.62 -17.44
C HIS A 113 2.14 -2.91 -16.62
N SER A 114 1.40 -3.03 -15.52
CA SER A 114 1.46 -4.17 -14.61
C SER A 114 0.41 -5.21 -14.99
N ARG A 115 0.78 -6.50 -14.98
CA ARG A 115 -0.21 -7.58 -15.08
C ARG A 115 -1.00 -7.72 -13.79
N ILE A 116 -2.13 -8.41 -13.84
CA ILE A 116 -2.97 -8.66 -12.68
C ILE A 116 -3.00 -10.15 -12.38
N VAL A 117 -2.96 -10.50 -11.11
CA VAL A 117 -3.25 -11.86 -10.62
C VAL A 117 -4.50 -11.79 -9.76
N LEU A 118 -5.54 -12.48 -10.21
CA LEU A 118 -6.77 -12.66 -9.44
C LEU A 118 -6.62 -13.91 -8.59
N LEU A 119 -6.70 -13.79 -7.28
CA LEU A 119 -6.52 -14.88 -6.33
C LEU A 119 -7.83 -15.15 -5.61
N ASN A 120 -8.35 -16.36 -5.72
CA ASN A 120 -9.46 -16.85 -4.91
C ASN A 120 -8.94 -17.90 -3.92
N ALA A 121 -9.34 -17.76 -2.67
CA ALA A 121 -9.14 -18.77 -1.64
C ALA A 121 -10.48 -19.47 -1.36
N PHE A 122 -10.49 -20.79 -1.40
CA PHE A 122 -11.64 -21.56 -0.96
C PHE A 122 -11.31 -22.33 0.31
N LEU A 123 -12.30 -22.45 1.19
CA LEU A 123 -12.14 -23.05 2.49
C LEU A 123 -12.62 -24.50 2.45
N ASP A 124 -11.78 -25.41 2.92
CA ASP A 124 -12.22 -26.73 3.31
C ASP A 124 -13.01 -26.64 4.62
N PRO A 125 -14.25 -27.13 4.70
CA PRO A 125 -15.05 -27.07 5.92
C PRO A 125 -14.38 -27.72 7.14
N ASP A 126 -13.50 -28.68 6.93
CA ASP A 126 -12.84 -29.42 8.02
C ASP A 126 -11.72 -28.63 8.70
N ILE A 127 -11.15 -27.64 8.03
CA ILE A 127 -10.18 -26.70 8.65
C ILE A 127 -10.87 -25.81 9.70
N ALA A 128 -12.18 -25.61 9.57
CA ALA A 128 -12.95 -24.76 10.50
C ALA A 128 -13.32 -25.46 11.82
N ILE A 129 -13.14 -26.78 11.94
CA ILE A 129 -13.44 -27.54 13.16
C ILE A 129 -12.14 -28.23 13.62
N PRO A 130 -11.56 -27.85 14.79
CA PRO A 130 -10.44 -28.60 15.34
C PRO A 130 -10.92 -30.03 15.66
N SER A 131 -10.59 -30.99 14.83
CA SER A 131 -10.85 -32.40 15.11
C SER A 131 -9.96 -32.86 16.28
N GLN A 132 -10.51 -32.85 17.46
CA GLN A 132 -9.94 -33.62 18.56
C GLN A 132 -10.21 -35.11 18.33
N LEU A 133 -9.13 -35.83 18.01
CA LEU A 133 -9.02 -37.29 18.16
C LEU A 133 -9.85 -38.18 17.24
N SER A 134 -9.23 -38.69 16.17
CA SER A 134 -9.42 -40.10 15.87
C SER A 134 -8.23 -40.69 15.09
N ASP A 135 -7.59 -41.66 15.65
CA ASP A 135 -6.42 -42.42 15.16
C ASP A 135 -6.82 -43.57 14.22
N THR A 136 -7.90 -43.46 13.47
CA THR A 136 -8.34 -44.50 12.53
C THR A 136 -8.85 -43.89 11.25
N LEU A 137 -8.24 -44.26 10.12
CA LEU A 137 -8.76 -44.03 8.77
C LEU A 137 -10.21 -44.56 8.71
N SER A 138 -11.16 -43.67 8.70
CA SER A 138 -12.58 -43.99 8.71
C SER A 138 -13.22 -43.59 7.37
N TYR A 139 -14.45 -44.06 7.18
CA TYR A 139 -15.30 -43.70 6.02
C TYR A 139 -15.47 -42.15 5.87
N GLU A 140 -15.26 -41.40 6.94
CA GLU A 140 -15.27 -39.93 6.98
C GLU A 140 -14.14 -39.36 6.12
N ASP A 141 -12.91 -39.89 6.14
CA ASP A 141 -11.79 -39.41 5.36
C ASP A 141 -12.01 -39.46 3.83
N VAL A 142 -12.81 -40.39 3.36
CA VAL A 142 -13.15 -40.55 1.93
C VAL A 142 -14.21 -39.52 1.52
N ALA A 143 -15.22 -39.32 2.37
CA ALA A 143 -16.28 -38.35 2.14
C ALA A 143 -15.71 -36.91 2.14
N ASP A 144 -14.75 -36.64 3.02
CA ASP A 144 -14.07 -35.37 3.11
C ASP A 144 -13.20 -35.08 1.88
N ALA A 145 -12.52 -36.12 1.35
CA ALA A 145 -11.74 -36.00 0.13
C ALA A 145 -12.60 -35.75 -1.13
N GLU A 146 -13.80 -36.31 -1.19
CA GLU A 146 -14.76 -36.06 -2.28
C GLU A 146 -15.32 -34.64 -2.18
N LEU A 147 -15.76 -34.21 -1.00
CA LEU A 147 -16.26 -32.86 -0.75
C LEU A 147 -15.21 -31.80 -1.11
N ARG A 148 -13.95 -32.01 -0.70
CA ARG A 148 -12.83 -31.15 -1.03
C ARG A 148 -12.61 -31.01 -2.53
N ARG A 149 -12.71 -32.12 -3.29
CA ARG A 149 -12.61 -32.09 -4.76
C ARG A 149 -13.79 -31.36 -5.41
N GLU A 150 -14.98 -31.50 -4.87
CA GLU A 150 -16.17 -30.78 -5.35
C GLU A 150 -15.99 -29.27 -5.15
N LEU A 151 -15.53 -28.82 -3.96
CA LEU A 151 -15.28 -27.43 -3.64
C LEU A 151 -14.18 -26.83 -4.52
N ASP A 152 -13.05 -27.51 -4.74
CA ASP A 152 -12.00 -27.07 -5.67
C ASP A 152 -12.56 -26.93 -7.09
N THR A 153 -13.33 -27.90 -7.56
CA THR A 153 -13.92 -27.87 -8.89
C THR A 153 -14.90 -26.71 -9.05
N GLU A 154 -15.74 -26.46 -8.05
CA GLU A 154 -16.70 -25.36 -8.05
C GLU A 154 -16.00 -23.99 -8.00
N ALA A 155 -14.98 -23.84 -7.13
CA ALA A 155 -14.19 -22.62 -7.03
C ALA A 155 -13.49 -22.29 -8.35
N ARG A 156 -12.86 -23.29 -8.99
CA ARG A 156 -12.20 -23.12 -10.31
C ARG A 156 -13.21 -22.79 -11.40
N HIS A 157 -14.35 -23.45 -11.42
CA HIS A 157 -15.41 -23.16 -12.39
C HIS A 157 -15.95 -21.73 -12.23
N THR A 158 -16.19 -21.30 -11.00
CA THR A 158 -16.65 -19.94 -10.70
C THR A 158 -15.61 -18.90 -11.13
N MET A 159 -14.31 -19.15 -10.85
CA MET A 159 -13.22 -18.30 -11.29
C MET A 159 -13.11 -18.25 -12.82
N GLU A 160 -13.32 -19.34 -13.52
CA GLU A 160 -13.31 -19.39 -14.98
C GLU A 160 -14.45 -18.56 -15.59
N LEU A 161 -15.66 -18.69 -15.04
CA LEU A 161 -16.79 -17.86 -15.45
C LEU A 161 -16.54 -16.37 -15.20
N PHE A 162 -15.95 -16.04 -14.06
CA PHE A 162 -15.57 -14.68 -13.72
C PHE A 162 -14.52 -14.14 -14.71
N ALA A 163 -13.46 -14.91 -14.97
CA ALA A 163 -12.43 -14.54 -15.93
C ALA A 163 -12.99 -14.36 -17.36
N LYS A 164 -13.97 -15.19 -17.75
CA LYS A 164 -14.67 -15.02 -19.04
C LYS A 164 -15.41 -13.68 -19.13
N ARG A 165 -16.14 -13.32 -18.07
CA ARG A 165 -16.84 -12.01 -18.00
C ARG A 165 -15.85 -10.84 -18.09
N LEU A 166 -14.72 -10.92 -17.40
CA LEU A 166 -13.69 -9.88 -17.49
C LEU A 166 -13.11 -9.76 -18.90
N ARG A 167 -12.86 -10.88 -19.59
CA ARG A 167 -12.42 -10.85 -21.01
C ARG A 167 -13.45 -10.22 -21.93
N GLU A 168 -14.73 -10.43 -21.67
CA GLU A 168 -15.83 -9.79 -22.40
C GLU A 168 -15.86 -8.27 -22.14
N ARG A 169 -15.72 -7.83 -20.88
CA ARG A 169 -15.63 -6.41 -20.49
C ARG A 169 -14.41 -5.71 -21.11
N ILE A 170 -13.27 -6.40 -21.21
CA ILE A 170 -12.09 -5.88 -21.92
C ILE A 170 -12.37 -5.74 -23.42
N LYS A 171 -13.02 -6.73 -24.05
CA LYS A 171 -13.38 -6.66 -25.46
C LYS A 171 -14.38 -5.54 -25.78
N SER A 172 -15.30 -5.26 -24.88
CA SER A 172 -16.27 -4.16 -25.01
C SER A 172 -15.66 -2.79 -24.64
N SER A 173 -14.38 -2.72 -24.26
CA SER A 173 -13.70 -1.51 -23.79
C SER A 173 -14.29 -0.91 -22.50
N GLU A 174 -15.03 -1.68 -21.75
CA GLU A 174 -15.50 -1.31 -20.41
C GLU A 174 -14.35 -1.36 -19.39
N LEU A 175 -13.43 -2.31 -19.57
CA LEU A 175 -12.18 -2.40 -18.82
C LEU A 175 -10.97 -2.17 -19.72
N PRO A 176 -9.88 -1.60 -19.19
CA PRO A 176 -8.62 -1.47 -19.92
C PRO A 176 -8.06 -2.83 -20.34
N ALA A 177 -7.33 -2.87 -21.46
CA ALA A 177 -6.67 -4.07 -21.96
C ALA A 177 -5.40 -4.38 -21.12
N VAL A 178 -5.56 -5.04 -19.99
CA VAL A 178 -4.49 -5.50 -19.09
C VAL A 178 -4.41 -7.02 -19.13
N LYS A 179 -3.19 -7.57 -19.17
CA LYS A 179 -2.98 -9.01 -19.03
C LYS A 179 -3.32 -9.45 -17.61
N PHE A 180 -4.08 -10.51 -17.47
CA PHE A 180 -4.36 -11.09 -16.16
C PHE A 180 -4.31 -12.61 -16.17
N THR A 181 -4.03 -13.18 -15.00
CA THR A 181 -4.08 -14.61 -14.68
C THR A 181 -4.96 -14.84 -13.47
N THR A 182 -5.38 -16.07 -13.28
CA THR A 182 -6.23 -16.48 -12.18
C THR A 182 -5.57 -17.61 -11.40
N GLU A 183 -5.65 -17.54 -10.09
CA GLU A 183 -5.18 -18.54 -9.14
C GLU A 183 -6.31 -18.92 -8.19
N VAL A 184 -6.45 -20.21 -7.92
CA VAL A 184 -7.42 -20.74 -6.95
C VAL A 184 -6.67 -21.63 -6.01
N LEU A 185 -6.63 -21.28 -4.73
CA LEU A 185 -5.87 -21.95 -3.69
C LEU A 185 -6.78 -22.34 -2.53
N GLU A 186 -6.48 -23.48 -1.93
CA GLU A 186 -7.18 -23.97 -0.73
C GLU A 186 -6.56 -23.33 0.52
N GLY A 187 -7.39 -22.90 1.46
CA GLY A 187 -6.98 -22.43 2.77
C GLY A 187 -7.76 -21.21 3.26
N LEU A 188 -7.40 -20.74 4.46
CA LEU A 188 -7.96 -19.52 5.02
C LEU A 188 -7.56 -18.32 4.14
N PRO A 189 -8.50 -17.48 3.71
CA PRO A 189 -8.22 -16.41 2.76
C PRO A 189 -7.06 -15.49 3.19
N GLU A 190 -6.98 -15.10 4.47
CA GLU A 190 -5.93 -14.27 5.03
C GLU A 190 -4.55 -14.93 4.95
N GLU A 191 -4.46 -16.23 5.21
CA GLU A 191 -3.21 -17.00 5.12
C GLU A 191 -2.78 -17.16 3.66
N VAL A 192 -3.71 -17.60 2.79
CA VAL A 192 -3.46 -17.78 1.36
C VAL A 192 -2.96 -16.48 0.70
N ILE A 193 -3.61 -15.35 0.99
CA ILE A 193 -3.20 -14.05 0.44
C ILE A 193 -1.81 -13.67 0.93
N THR A 194 -1.55 -13.84 2.23
CA THR A 194 -0.29 -13.45 2.86
C THR A 194 0.87 -14.31 2.38
N GLU A 195 0.69 -15.63 2.30
CA GLU A 195 1.70 -16.54 1.80
C GLU A 195 1.98 -16.32 0.31
N TYR A 196 0.92 -16.21 -0.50
CA TYR A 196 1.07 -15.91 -1.92
C TYR A 196 1.83 -14.60 -2.15
N ALA A 197 1.49 -13.55 -1.39
CA ALA A 197 2.18 -12.26 -1.47
C ALA A 197 3.65 -12.36 -1.04
N LYS A 198 3.96 -13.16 -0.02
CA LYS A 198 5.34 -13.38 0.46
C LYS A 198 6.19 -14.14 -0.58
N GLU A 199 5.63 -15.16 -1.22
CA GLU A 199 6.35 -15.98 -2.20
C GLU A 199 6.52 -15.29 -3.55
N ASN A 200 5.50 -14.56 -4.00
CA ASN A 200 5.44 -13.99 -5.35
C ASN A 200 5.74 -12.49 -5.41
N VAL A 201 5.79 -11.80 -4.26
CA VAL A 201 6.14 -10.38 -4.10
C VAL A 201 5.44 -9.47 -5.12
N PRO A 202 4.10 -9.31 -5.03
CA PRO A 202 3.38 -8.35 -5.87
C PRO A 202 3.84 -6.92 -5.58
N SER A 203 3.72 -6.03 -6.55
CA SER A 203 4.01 -4.61 -6.34
C SER A 203 2.93 -3.89 -5.54
N LEU A 204 1.71 -4.41 -5.58
CA LEU A 204 0.54 -3.84 -4.93
C LEU A 204 -0.49 -4.96 -4.68
N ILE A 205 -1.21 -4.87 -3.58
CA ILE A 205 -2.43 -5.64 -3.33
C ILE A 205 -3.61 -4.68 -3.41
N VAL A 206 -4.65 -5.03 -4.17
CA VAL A 206 -5.91 -4.27 -4.19
C VAL A 206 -7.02 -5.20 -3.77
N MET A 207 -7.72 -4.88 -2.69
CA MET A 207 -8.75 -5.75 -2.14
C MET A 207 -10.01 -4.99 -1.75
N GLY A 208 -11.15 -5.62 -1.95
CA GLY A 208 -12.43 -5.12 -1.49
C GLY A 208 -12.59 -5.24 0.02
N THR A 209 -13.33 -4.34 0.62
CA THR A 209 -13.72 -4.42 2.03
C THR A 209 -15.23 -4.35 2.18
N ARG A 210 -15.78 -5.17 3.07
CA ARG A 210 -17.21 -5.13 3.42
C ARG A 210 -17.51 -3.90 4.24
N GLU A 211 -18.70 -3.35 4.04
CA GLU A 211 -19.27 -2.37 4.96
C GLU A 211 -19.73 -3.04 6.25
N SER A 212 -19.73 -2.25 7.32
CA SER A 212 -20.34 -2.72 8.56
C SER A 212 -21.84 -2.78 8.44
N ASP A 213 -22.39 -3.76 9.08
CA ASP A 213 -23.82 -3.77 9.40
C ASP A 213 -24.22 -2.49 10.14
N LYS A 214 -25.39 -1.95 9.79
CA LYS A 214 -26.01 -0.75 10.41
C LYS A 214 -26.14 -0.80 11.95
N LYS A 215 -25.64 -1.86 12.58
CA LYS A 215 -25.63 -2.10 14.05
C LYS A 215 -24.29 -1.86 14.73
N GLY A 216 -23.29 -1.30 14.03
CA GLY A 216 -22.06 -0.80 14.68
C GLY A 216 -21.12 -1.86 15.24
N ARG A 217 -21.15 -3.09 14.71
CA ARG A 217 -20.22 -4.15 15.10
C ARG A 217 -19.26 -4.45 13.95
N GLU A 218 -17.98 -4.33 14.27
CA GLU A 218 -16.78 -4.74 13.50
C GLU A 218 -16.83 -4.57 11.97
N LEU A 219 -16.05 -3.62 11.49
CA LEU A 219 -16.16 -2.89 10.23
C LEU A 219 -15.13 -3.21 9.20
N VAL A 220 -14.13 -4.01 9.56
CA VAL A 220 -13.17 -4.59 8.62
C VAL A 220 -13.41 -6.06 8.62
N GLY A 221 -13.60 -6.66 7.45
CA GLY A 221 -13.59 -8.10 7.34
C GLY A 221 -12.29 -8.62 7.99
N SER A 222 -12.39 -9.69 8.76
CA SER A 222 -11.25 -10.32 9.43
C SER A 222 -10.06 -10.53 8.46
N VAL A 223 -10.35 -10.92 7.24
CA VAL A 223 -9.37 -11.13 6.15
C VAL A 223 -8.58 -9.84 5.85
N THR A 224 -9.27 -8.71 5.66
CA THR A 224 -8.59 -7.45 5.33
C THR A 224 -7.73 -6.96 6.48
N ALA A 225 -8.21 -7.08 7.72
CA ALA A 225 -7.45 -6.67 8.91
C ALA A 225 -6.18 -7.52 9.05
N GLU A 226 -6.28 -8.83 8.90
CA GLU A 226 -5.15 -9.75 9.02
C GLU A 226 -4.12 -9.53 7.91
N VAL A 227 -4.58 -9.33 6.66
CA VAL A 227 -3.70 -9.02 5.53
C VAL A 227 -2.97 -7.69 5.74
N LEU A 228 -3.66 -6.65 6.24
CA LEU A 228 -3.04 -5.37 6.58
C LEU A 228 -1.96 -5.50 7.66
N ASP A 229 -2.18 -6.35 8.66
CA ASP A 229 -1.21 -6.56 9.76
C ASP A 229 -0.02 -7.43 9.35
N SER A 230 -0.24 -8.40 8.46
CA SER A 230 0.75 -9.44 8.12
C SER A 230 1.56 -9.14 6.88
N CYS A 231 0.98 -8.48 5.86
CA CYS A 231 1.63 -8.21 4.59
C CYS A 231 2.65 -7.05 4.66
N ARG A 232 3.69 -7.19 3.82
CA ARG A 232 4.76 -6.19 3.63
C ARG A 232 4.71 -5.54 2.24
N ILE A 233 3.60 -5.63 1.61
CA ILE A 233 3.30 -5.07 0.30
C ILE A 233 2.33 -3.90 0.50
N PRO A 234 2.43 -2.80 -0.25
CA PRO A 234 1.41 -1.76 -0.24
C PRO A 234 0.03 -2.35 -0.54
N ILE A 235 -0.98 -1.94 0.22
CA ILE A 235 -2.34 -2.45 0.09
C ILE A 235 -3.28 -1.29 -0.15
N ILE A 236 -4.14 -1.40 -1.17
CA ILE A 236 -5.27 -0.51 -1.36
C ILE A 236 -6.55 -1.27 -1.02
N THR A 237 -7.33 -0.73 -0.10
CA THR A 237 -8.64 -1.25 0.27
C THR A 237 -9.75 -0.43 -0.35
N ILE A 238 -10.74 -1.09 -0.94
CA ILE A 238 -11.85 -0.47 -1.66
C ILE A 238 -13.17 -0.83 -0.95
N PRO A 239 -13.81 0.11 -0.26
CA PRO A 239 -15.14 -0.08 0.31
C PRO A 239 -16.20 -0.29 -0.77
N GLU A 240 -17.25 -1.04 -0.43
CA GLU A 240 -18.40 -1.27 -1.32
C GLU A 240 -19.09 0.03 -1.73
N SER A 241 -19.27 0.95 -0.78
CA SER A 241 -19.87 2.27 -0.97
C SER A 241 -18.97 3.31 -1.62
N ALA A 242 -17.67 3.00 -1.84
CA ALA A 242 -16.76 3.96 -2.46
C ALA A 242 -17.39 4.63 -3.69
N SER A 243 -17.43 5.96 -3.67
CA SER A 243 -18.17 6.78 -4.65
C SER A 243 -17.52 6.80 -6.03
N PHE A 244 -16.25 6.41 -6.14
CA PHE A 244 -15.55 6.40 -7.40
C PHE A 244 -15.48 5.00 -8.03
N HIS A 245 -15.62 4.95 -9.34
CA HIS A 245 -15.49 3.75 -10.14
C HIS A 245 -14.15 3.71 -10.86
N ASN A 246 -13.43 4.81 -10.82
CA ASN A 246 -12.25 5.02 -11.64
C ASN A 246 -11.22 5.87 -10.86
N LEU A 247 -9.96 5.54 -10.99
CA LEU A 247 -8.87 6.35 -10.40
C LEU A 247 -8.84 7.80 -10.93
N SER A 248 -9.50 8.09 -12.06
CA SER A 248 -9.65 9.45 -12.58
C SER A 248 -10.42 10.37 -11.64
N ASP A 249 -11.24 9.81 -10.80
CA ASP A 249 -12.12 10.56 -9.91
C ASP A 249 -11.43 10.94 -8.59
N LEU A 250 -10.17 10.49 -8.41
CA LEU A 250 -9.33 10.85 -7.27
C LEU A 250 -8.75 12.25 -7.43
N HIS A 251 -9.17 13.17 -6.59
CA HIS A 251 -8.71 14.57 -6.59
C HIS A 251 -8.06 14.99 -5.29
N HIS A 252 -8.45 14.39 -4.16
CA HIS A 252 -7.95 14.78 -2.85
C HIS A 252 -7.66 13.57 -1.96
N ALA A 253 -6.39 13.41 -1.60
CA ALA A 253 -5.93 12.42 -0.63
C ALA A 253 -5.59 13.09 0.71
N VAL A 254 -5.76 12.35 1.79
CA VAL A 254 -5.25 12.75 3.11
C VAL A 254 -4.19 11.74 3.55
N LEU A 255 -3.08 12.23 4.05
CA LEU A 255 -2.00 11.44 4.63
C LEU A 255 -1.91 11.74 6.12
N PHE A 256 -2.13 10.73 6.96
CA PHE A 256 -1.89 10.82 8.39
C PHE A 256 -0.40 10.68 8.68
N CYS A 257 0.21 11.76 9.20
CA CYS A 257 1.64 11.89 9.40
C CYS A 257 2.05 11.61 10.84
N ASN A 258 3.14 10.86 10.99
CA ASN A 258 3.86 10.69 12.26
C ASN A 258 4.98 11.72 12.43
N LEU A 259 5.26 12.52 11.40
CA LEU A 259 6.35 13.47 11.28
C LEU A 259 7.72 12.79 11.45
N ASP A 260 7.87 11.66 10.79
CA ASP A 260 9.10 10.88 10.72
C ASP A 260 9.39 10.45 9.27
N GLN A 261 10.43 9.65 9.09
CA GLN A 261 10.85 9.19 7.76
C GLN A 261 9.82 8.33 7.05
N ASP A 262 8.97 7.65 7.80
CA ASP A 262 7.98 6.74 7.24
C ASP A 262 6.92 7.50 6.41
N ASP A 263 6.70 8.78 6.74
CA ASP A 263 5.83 9.66 5.96
C ASP A 263 6.41 9.92 4.56
N ILE A 264 7.73 9.99 4.44
CA ILE A 264 8.40 10.15 3.15
C ILE A 264 8.26 8.89 2.30
N LEU A 265 8.47 7.71 2.89
CA LEU A 265 8.29 6.43 2.20
C LEU A 265 6.83 6.25 1.74
N THR A 266 5.90 6.70 2.58
CA THR A 266 4.47 6.67 2.25
C THR A 266 4.14 7.63 1.11
N MET A 267 4.75 8.82 1.11
CA MET A 267 4.62 9.79 0.01
C MET A 267 5.26 9.28 -1.29
N ASP A 268 6.43 8.63 -1.21
CA ASP A 268 7.07 8.01 -2.38
C ASP A 268 6.13 6.99 -3.04
N ALA A 269 5.51 6.10 -2.24
CA ALA A 269 4.57 5.11 -2.74
C ALA A 269 3.31 5.75 -3.36
N LEU A 270 2.74 6.77 -2.70
CA LEU A 270 1.60 7.51 -3.22
C LEU A 270 1.96 8.24 -4.52
N TYR A 271 3.10 8.92 -4.55
CA TYR A 271 3.56 9.65 -5.72
C TYR A 271 3.87 8.70 -6.89
N GLY A 272 4.50 7.56 -6.62
CA GLY A 272 4.78 6.54 -7.62
C GLY A 272 3.50 6.04 -8.32
N LEU A 273 2.38 5.91 -7.58
CA LEU A 273 1.11 5.45 -8.15
C LEU A 273 0.30 6.55 -8.85
N PHE A 274 0.45 7.83 -8.44
CA PHE A 274 -0.47 8.90 -8.85
C PHE A 274 0.23 10.16 -9.39
N ALA A 275 1.55 10.13 -9.63
CA ALA A 275 2.31 11.31 -10.07
C ALA A 275 1.83 11.93 -11.40
N ASP A 276 1.12 11.17 -12.24
CA ASP A 276 0.52 11.64 -13.48
C ASP A 276 -0.81 12.41 -13.26
N ARG A 277 -1.24 12.54 -11.98
CA ARG A 277 -2.48 13.21 -11.60
C ARG A 277 -2.23 14.54 -10.92
N ASN A 278 -3.18 15.45 -11.06
CA ASN A 278 -3.22 16.70 -10.29
C ASN A 278 -3.87 16.45 -8.92
N LEU A 279 -3.24 15.59 -8.10
CA LEU A 279 -3.76 15.23 -6.80
C LEU A 279 -3.48 16.35 -5.79
N SER A 280 -4.47 16.68 -4.98
CA SER A 280 -4.30 17.47 -3.75
C SER A 280 -4.02 16.53 -2.59
N VAL A 281 -3.03 16.81 -1.76
CA VAL A 281 -2.70 16.00 -0.59
C VAL A 281 -2.72 16.86 0.66
N THR A 282 -3.54 16.50 1.63
CA THR A 282 -3.54 17.13 2.95
C THR A 282 -2.74 16.27 3.93
N LEU A 283 -1.65 16.81 4.44
CA LEU A 283 -0.84 16.18 5.48
C LEU A 283 -1.47 16.49 6.84
N ILE A 284 -1.86 15.46 7.57
CA ILE A 284 -2.56 15.58 8.85
C ILE A 284 -1.63 15.13 9.97
N SER A 285 -1.38 16.00 10.95
CA SER A 285 -0.69 15.63 12.19
C SER A 285 -1.66 15.60 13.36
N ILE A 286 -1.45 14.64 14.27
CA ILE A 286 -2.18 14.53 15.53
C ILE A 286 -1.14 14.62 16.65
N PRO A 287 -1.06 15.75 17.38
CA PRO A 287 -0.08 15.93 18.45
C PRO A 287 -0.29 14.95 19.60
N ASP A 288 0.80 14.37 20.14
CA ASP A 288 0.72 13.46 21.28
C ASP A 288 0.25 14.21 22.55
N ARG A 289 -0.70 13.64 23.28
CA ARG A 289 -1.24 14.22 24.53
C ARG A 289 -0.20 14.38 25.63
N LYS A 290 0.86 13.58 25.62
CA LYS A 290 1.87 13.51 26.70
C LYS A 290 3.08 14.41 26.50
N GLY A 291 3.15 15.18 25.40
CA GLY A 291 4.27 16.04 25.09
C GLY A 291 4.22 17.41 25.77
N GLY A 292 5.26 17.80 26.51
CA GLY A 292 5.43 19.16 27.05
C GLY A 292 5.54 20.23 25.96
N ARG A 293 5.56 21.53 26.34
CA ARG A 293 5.59 22.70 25.43
C ARG A 293 6.65 22.65 24.32
N LEU A 294 7.82 22.04 24.59
CA LEU A 294 8.93 21.90 23.64
C LEU A 294 8.62 20.86 22.52
N ARG A 295 7.90 19.78 22.85
CA ARG A 295 7.48 18.78 21.87
C ARG A 295 6.35 19.27 20.95
N ARG A 296 5.45 20.15 21.43
CA ARG A 296 4.39 20.71 20.59
C ARG A 296 4.90 21.59 19.46
N LYS A 297 6.04 22.29 19.68
CA LYS A 297 6.65 23.15 18.65
C LYS A 297 7.38 22.33 17.57
N ALA A 298 7.77 21.09 17.89
CA ALA A 298 8.44 20.16 16.99
C ALA A 298 7.47 19.30 16.14
N GLN A 299 6.17 19.42 16.35
CA GLN A 299 5.13 18.61 15.69
C GLN A 299 4.39 19.40 14.58
N SER A 300 5.00 20.37 13.99
CA SER A 300 4.45 21.10 12.83
C SER A 300 4.62 20.25 11.57
N VAL A 301 3.59 20.19 10.73
CA VAL A 301 3.65 19.56 9.40
C VAL A 301 4.42 20.41 8.39
N GLU A 302 4.73 21.67 8.72
CA GLU A 302 5.30 22.62 7.77
C GLU A 302 6.63 22.17 7.14
N PRO A 303 7.60 21.60 7.90
CA PRO A 303 8.84 21.11 7.31
C PRO A 303 8.60 19.93 6.32
N LEU A 304 7.61 19.08 6.61
CA LEU A 304 7.23 17.99 5.70
C LEU A 304 6.52 18.54 4.45
N LEU A 305 5.70 19.58 4.60
CA LEU A 305 5.07 20.27 3.47
C LEU A 305 6.10 20.91 2.53
N GLU A 306 7.11 21.59 3.10
CA GLU A 306 8.21 22.17 2.32
C GLU A 306 8.98 21.10 1.55
N TYR A 307 9.31 19.99 2.23
CA TYR A 307 9.95 18.84 1.60
C TYR A 307 9.10 18.27 0.47
N CYS A 308 7.81 18.04 0.69
CA CYS A 308 6.92 17.50 -0.32
C CYS A 308 6.76 18.42 -1.54
N ARG A 309 6.67 19.75 -1.32
CA ARG A 309 6.59 20.72 -2.43
C ARG A 309 7.85 20.69 -3.31
N GLU A 310 9.01 20.46 -2.71
CA GLU A 310 10.29 20.40 -3.43
C GLU A 310 10.47 19.08 -4.19
N HIS A 311 10.15 17.95 -3.55
CA HIS A 311 10.48 16.62 -4.07
C HIS A 311 9.34 15.96 -4.87
N TYR A 312 8.09 16.37 -4.64
CA TYR A 312 6.91 15.83 -5.32
C TYR A 312 6.06 16.95 -5.95
N PRO A 313 6.60 17.68 -6.92
CA PRO A 313 6.04 18.97 -7.38
C PRO A 313 4.72 18.86 -8.16
N ARG A 314 4.30 17.65 -8.56
CA ARG A 314 3.05 17.46 -9.31
C ARG A 314 1.80 17.50 -8.44
N PHE A 315 1.96 17.35 -7.13
CA PHE A 315 0.85 17.41 -6.18
C PHE A 315 0.68 18.80 -5.58
N LYS A 316 -0.53 19.09 -5.11
CA LYS A 316 -0.81 20.29 -4.32
C LYS A 316 -0.88 19.91 -2.84
N TYR A 317 -0.18 20.63 -1.98
CA TYR A 317 -0.06 20.27 -0.57
C TYR A 317 -0.75 21.25 0.36
N TYR A 318 -1.44 20.69 1.35
CA TYR A 318 -2.09 21.40 2.44
C TYR A 318 -1.67 20.75 3.77
N GLY A 319 -1.66 21.54 4.85
CA GLY A 319 -1.40 21.04 6.19
C GLY A 319 -2.64 21.16 7.05
N ALA A 320 -2.89 20.16 7.89
CA ALA A 320 -3.91 20.17 8.90
C ALA A 320 -3.36 19.58 10.21
N THR A 321 -3.87 20.08 11.35
CA THR A 321 -3.57 19.54 12.67
C THR A 321 -4.88 19.21 13.34
N MET A 322 -5.04 17.97 13.79
CA MET A 322 -6.24 17.52 14.49
C MET A 322 -5.99 17.41 15.99
N SER A 323 -6.99 17.74 16.76
CA SER A 323 -6.94 17.67 18.22
C SER A 323 -7.03 16.22 18.70
N PRO A 324 -6.13 15.71 19.57
CA PRO A 324 -6.13 14.31 20.00
C PRO A 324 -7.42 13.83 20.71
N GLY A 325 -8.28 14.78 21.14
CA GLY A 325 -9.58 14.50 21.76
C GLY A 325 -10.77 14.55 20.80
N ASN A 326 -10.58 15.09 19.60
CA ASN A 326 -11.66 15.46 18.69
C ASN A 326 -11.38 15.08 17.23
N VAL A 327 -10.52 14.08 17.01
CA VAL A 327 -10.01 13.72 15.66
C VAL A 327 -11.15 13.37 14.70
N VAL A 328 -12.23 12.75 15.17
CA VAL A 328 -13.39 12.39 14.32
C VAL A 328 -14.08 13.65 13.82
N ASP A 329 -14.42 14.56 14.73
CA ASP A 329 -15.14 15.78 14.38
C ASP A 329 -14.26 16.70 13.50
N ASP A 330 -12.94 16.76 13.79
CA ASP A 330 -11.97 17.51 12.99
C ASP A 330 -11.83 16.90 11.58
N PHE A 331 -11.86 15.56 11.46
CA PHE A 331 -11.82 14.87 10.17
C PHE A 331 -13.11 15.08 9.37
N GLU A 332 -14.26 14.95 10.01
CA GLU A 332 -15.55 15.25 9.37
C GLU A 332 -15.65 16.72 8.94
N ALA A 333 -15.12 17.64 9.73
CA ALA A 333 -15.07 19.06 9.38
C ALA A 333 -14.18 19.27 8.14
N LEU A 334 -13.01 18.61 8.08
CA LEU A 334 -12.14 18.64 6.90
C LEU A 334 -12.84 18.07 5.67
N GLY A 335 -13.58 16.97 5.82
CA GLY A 335 -14.34 16.33 4.73
C GLY A 335 -15.52 17.19 4.22
N ARG A 336 -16.11 18.03 5.08
CA ARG A 336 -17.13 19.01 4.66
C ARG A 336 -16.54 20.20 3.90
N ASP A 337 -15.35 20.62 4.28
CA ASP A 337 -14.64 21.73 3.62
C ASP A 337 -14.00 21.29 2.28
N ARG A 338 -13.46 20.09 2.27
CA ARG A 338 -12.81 19.50 1.08
C ARG A 338 -13.18 18.03 0.99
N HIS A 339 -13.84 17.65 -0.10
CA HIS A 339 -14.14 16.24 -0.32
C HIS A 339 -12.86 15.39 -0.23
N ILE A 340 -12.90 14.34 0.58
CA ILE A 340 -11.76 13.42 0.75
C ILE A 340 -12.07 12.16 -0.05
N ASP A 341 -11.27 11.87 -1.04
CA ASP A 341 -11.45 10.73 -1.94
C ASP A 341 -10.60 9.53 -1.54
N PHE A 342 -9.51 9.77 -0.79
CA PHE A 342 -8.52 8.74 -0.52
C PHE A 342 -7.79 8.97 0.80
N ILE A 343 -7.62 7.93 1.59
CA ILE A 343 -6.86 7.97 2.84
C ILE A 343 -5.54 7.23 2.63
N VAL A 344 -4.45 7.78 3.12
CA VAL A 344 -3.12 7.17 3.06
C VAL A 344 -2.54 7.09 4.46
N VAL A 345 -1.98 5.93 4.79
CA VAL A 345 -1.38 5.67 6.09
C VAL A 345 -0.08 4.88 5.96
N SER A 346 0.88 5.17 6.82
CA SER A 346 2.07 4.32 7.00
C SER A 346 1.75 3.12 7.88
N ASN A 347 2.09 1.90 7.45
CA ASN A 347 1.83 0.66 8.17
C ASN A 347 3.10 0.13 8.86
N LYS A 348 3.28 0.44 10.14
CA LYS A 348 4.40 -0.05 10.98
C LYS A 348 4.09 -1.43 11.57
N LYS A 349 5.11 -2.31 11.62
CA LYS A 349 5.02 -3.64 12.28
C LYS A 349 4.40 -3.55 13.68
N LYS A 350 3.41 -4.40 13.94
CA LYS A 350 2.73 -4.60 15.25
C LYS A 350 2.11 -3.33 15.81
N ASN A 351 0.82 -3.21 15.67
CA ASN A 351 -0.06 -2.18 16.23
C ASN A 351 -0.16 -0.85 15.45
N MET A 352 -0.26 -0.89 14.10
CA MET A 352 -0.61 0.31 13.36
C MET A 352 -1.88 0.97 13.97
N PHE A 353 -2.91 0.19 14.18
CA PHE A 353 -4.17 0.66 14.74
C PHE A 353 -4.11 1.01 16.24
N ALA A 354 -3.22 0.40 17.01
CA ALA A 354 -3.08 0.68 18.43
C ALA A 354 -2.18 1.87 18.77
N ARG A 355 -1.29 2.28 17.86
CA ARG A 355 -0.29 3.35 18.09
C ARG A 355 -0.65 4.70 17.48
N LEU A 356 -1.24 4.71 16.28
CA LEU A 356 -1.66 5.96 15.62
C LEU A 356 -2.87 6.57 16.32
N PHE A 357 -3.69 5.72 16.92
CA PHE A 357 -4.95 6.15 17.51
C PHE A 357 -5.26 5.30 18.74
N ASN A 358 -6.04 5.85 19.64
CA ASN A 358 -6.89 5.03 20.50
C ASN A 358 -7.59 3.99 19.57
N PRO A 359 -7.51 2.67 19.81
CA PRO A 359 -8.03 1.64 18.88
C PRO A 359 -9.44 1.92 18.38
N SER A 360 -10.28 2.53 19.21
CA SER A 360 -11.63 2.96 18.86
C SER A 360 -11.68 4.07 17.81
N LEU A 361 -10.63 4.88 17.66
CA LEU A 361 -10.65 6.06 16.80
C LEU A 361 -10.11 5.75 15.40
N ALA A 362 -9.03 5.00 15.33
CA ALA A 362 -8.51 4.50 14.04
C ALA A 362 -9.54 3.61 13.35
N HIS A 363 -10.14 2.72 14.12
CA HIS A 363 -11.27 1.93 13.66
C HIS A 363 -12.40 2.83 13.12
N ARG A 364 -12.79 3.86 13.82
CA ARG A 364 -13.90 4.74 13.39
C ARG A 364 -13.56 5.56 12.16
N LEU A 365 -12.33 6.09 12.04
CA LEU A 365 -11.94 6.92 10.90
C LEU A 365 -11.65 6.11 9.65
N LEU A 366 -10.96 4.98 9.81
CA LEU A 366 -10.53 4.16 8.68
C LEU A 366 -11.61 3.21 8.19
N PHE A 367 -12.57 2.88 9.06
CA PHE A 367 -13.56 1.85 8.80
C PHE A 367 -15.02 2.34 8.80
N HIS A 368 -15.27 3.60 9.17
CA HIS A 368 -16.55 4.27 8.96
C HIS A 368 -16.55 5.23 7.77
N ALA A 369 -15.38 5.43 7.16
CA ALA A 369 -15.34 6.22 5.95
C ALA A 369 -15.57 5.29 4.75
N ASP A 370 -16.58 5.59 3.96
CA ASP A 370 -16.79 5.01 2.62
C ASP A 370 -15.67 5.45 1.65
N ILE A 371 -14.46 5.60 2.18
CA ILE A 371 -13.32 6.19 1.50
C ILE A 371 -12.25 5.10 1.35
N PRO A 372 -11.79 4.83 0.15
CA PRO A 372 -10.66 3.94 -0.09
C PRO A 372 -9.40 4.37 0.66
N MET A 373 -8.63 3.37 1.07
CA MET A 373 -7.43 3.59 1.84
C MET A 373 -6.23 2.87 1.23
N MET A 374 -5.07 3.54 1.26
CA MET A 374 -3.77 2.94 0.97
C MET A 374 -2.97 2.81 2.26
N ALA A 375 -2.56 1.58 2.57
CA ALA A 375 -1.63 1.27 3.65
C ALA A 375 -0.26 0.93 3.05
N VAL A 376 0.75 1.70 3.42
CA VAL A 376 2.13 1.51 2.93
C VAL A 376 2.97 0.92 4.04
N PRO A 377 3.55 -0.27 3.88
CA PRO A 377 4.44 -0.87 4.88
C PRO A 377 5.75 -0.08 4.95
N VAL A 378 6.17 0.24 6.18
CA VAL A 378 7.36 1.05 6.47
C VAL A 378 8.16 0.48 7.63
#